data_8fe4f07cd95803d3e5f0477496631617
#
_entry.id   8fe4f07cd95803d3e5f0477496631617
#
_cell.length_a   1.000
_cell.length_b   1.000
_cell.length_c   1.000
_cell.angle_alpha   90.00
_cell.angle_beta   90.00
_cell.angle_gamma   90.00
#
_symmetry.space_group_name_H-M   'P 1'
#
loop_
_entity.id
_entity.type
_entity.pdbx_description
1 polymer ?
#
loop_
_entity_poly.entity_id
_entity_poly.type
_entity_poly.pdbx_seq_one_letter_code
_entity_poly.pdbx_strand_id
1 'polypeptide(L)'
;CGIQPTVDMNPILLKPETDSGAQIVVQGKMFDRATAKEYQKLKPELLPYVLESFERIRKEADLLLVEGAGSTAEINLRTNDIANMGFATAVNTPVILIGDIDRGGVIANLVGTKAVLPVDETQLIKGFVINKFRGDVSLFTSGVQEIEKRTQWQGLGVIPWFQNARKLPAEDAVSLKGEPASIRQQLKISVPRLSRIANFDDLDPLKNEPGVNLRIVEPGEPINRDADLILIPGSKSTIGDLSFLVEQGWDVDIQAHIRQRKLVLGICGGYQMLGKLVSDPLGIEGNSGTAPGLGLLDVTTKLTS
;
A
#
# COMPACT_ATOMS: atom_id res chain seq x y z
N CYS A 1 2.87 6.65 17.21
CA CYS A 1 4.13 6.71 18.00
C CYS A 1 4.34 8.07 18.67
N GLY A 2 3.55 9.10 18.34
CA GLY A 2 3.73 10.45 18.89
C GLY A 2 4.98 11.20 18.39
N ILE A 3 5.57 10.72 17.30
CA ILE A 3 6.73 11.33 16.65
C ILE A 3 6.25 12.04 15.38
N GLN A 4 6.72 13.25 15.15
CA GLN A 4 6.41 13.98 13.93
C GLN A 4 7.09 13.31 12.72
N PRO A 5 6.36 12.96 11.66
CA PRO A 5 6.94 12.40 10.45
C PRO A 5 7.92 13.37 9.79
N THR A 6 9.04 12.86 9.31
CA THR A 6 10.02 13.59 8.52
C THR A 6 10.26 12.91 7.17
N VAL A 7 10.77 13.64 6.21
CA VAL A 7 11.12 13.10 4.88
C VAL A 7 12.21 12.02 4.96
N ASP A 8 12.99 12.01 6.01
CA ASP A 8 14.07 11.05 6.23
C ASP A 8 13.56 9.66 6.63
N MET A 9 12.32 9.56 7.18
CA MET A 9 11.68 8.29 7.54
C MET A 9 11.28 7.47 6.31
N ASN A 10 11.09 8.11 5.15
CA ASN A 10 10.86 7.46 3.86
C ASN A 10 11.61 8.24 2.76
N PRO A 11 12.95 8.08 2.69
CA PRO A 11 13.77 8.94 1.84
C PRO A 11 13.56 8.74 0.35
N ILE A 12 13.11 7.56 -0.07
CA ILE A 12 12.81 7.24 -1.47
C ILE A 12 11.38 6.71 -1.55
N LEU A 13 10.49 7.51 -2.11
CA LEU A 13 9.10 7.12 -2.34
C LEU A 13 8.85 6.93 -3.84
N LEU A 14 8.34 5.76 -4.20
CA LEU A 14 7.84 5.50 -5.55
C LEU A 14 6.32 5.74 -5.55
N LYS A 15 5.89 6.76 -6.27
CA LYS A 15 4.47 7.09 -6.42
C LYS A 15 3.99 6.60 -7.79
N PRO A 16 3.22 5.49 -7.88
CA PRO A 16 2.72 4.97 -9.15
C PRO A 16 1.85 6.03 -9.86
N GLU A 17 2.15 6.31 -11.13
CA GLU A 17 1.35 7.21 -11.98
C GLU A 17 0.63 6.45 -13.10
N THR A 18 1.29 5.41 -13.65
CA THR A 18 0.76 4.57 -14.73
C THR A 18 1.02 3.10 -14.42
N ASP A 19 0.51 2.17 -15.24
CA ASP A 19 0.75 0.73 -15.06
C ASP A 19 2.22 0.35 -15.20
N SER A 20 3.04 1.19 -15.84
CA SER A 20 4.46 0.92 -16.10
C SER A 20 5.41 1.98 -15.55
N GLY A 21 4.93 3.09 -14.98
CA GLY A 21 5.74 4.21 -14.55
C GLY A 21 5.38 4.74 -13.17
N ALA A 22 6.39 5.23 -12.46
CA ALA A 22 6.25 5.87 -11.16
C ALA A 22 7.05 7.18 -11.09
N GLN A 23 6.53 8.12 -10.34
CA GLN A 23 7.27 9.29 -9.90
C GLN A 23 8.21 8.89 -8.77
N ILE A 24 9.48 9.26 -8.88
CA ILE A 24 10.49 9.07 -7.84
C ILE A 24 10.56 10.34 -7.02
N VAL A 25 10.24 10.23 -5.73
CA VAL A 25 10.37 11.32 -4.76
C VAL A 25 11.54 11.02 -3.84
N VAL A 26 12.51 11.93 -3.77
CA VAL A 26 13.70 11.79 -2.93
C VAL A 26 13.65 12.85 -1.83
N GLN A 27 13.68 12.43 -0.57
CA GLN A 27 13.64 13.32 0.59
C GLN A 27 12.53 14.39 0.49
N GLY A 28 11.35 13.95 0.06
CA GLY A 28 10.16 14.79 -0.08
C GLY A 28 10.11 15.68 -1.33
N LYS A 29 11.10 15.62 -2.23
CA LYS A 29 11.12 16.38 -3.47
C LYS A 29 11.04 15.45 -4.68
N MET A 30 10.28 15.87 -5.69
CA MET A 30 10.27 15.15 -6.96
C MET A 30 11.68 15.13 -7.56
N PHE A 31 12.15 13.92 -7.90
CA PHE A 31 13.48 13.70 -8.47
C PHE A 31 13.38 13.38 -9.96
N ASP A 32 12.60 12.35 -10.32
CA ASP A 32 12.46 11.89 -11.69
C ASP A 32 11.18 11.06 -11.87
N ARG A 33 10.90 10.66 -13.11
CA ARG A 33 9.89 9.66 -13.48
C ARG A 33 10.59 8.50 -14.16
N ALA A 34 10.24 7.28 -13.76
CA ALA A 34 10.91 6.10 -14.30
C ALA A 34 9.95 4.90 -14.39
N THR A 35 10.18 4.10 -15.41
CA THR A 35 9.69 2.72 -15.46
C THR A 35 10.46 1.86 -14.46
N ALA A 36 9.94 0.66 -14.14
CA ALA A 36 10.65 -0.26 -13.24
C ALA A 36 12.08 -0.58 -13.70
N LYS A 37 12.31 -0.68 -15.01
CA LYS A 37 13.65 -0.96 -15.60
C LYS A 37 14.61 0.23 -15.45
N GLU A 38 14.11 1.44 -15.62
CA GLU A 38 14.91 2.68 -15.45
C GLU A 38 15.22 2.91 -13.97
N TYR A 39 14.24 2.68 -13.09
CA TYR A 39 14.45 2.76 -11.65
C TYR A 39 15.59 1.86 -11.17
N GLN A 40 15.71 0.63 -11.68
CA GLN A 40 16.83 -0.26 -11.33
C GLN A 40 18.20 0.36 -11.67
N LYS A 41 18.29 1.16 -12.72
CA LYS A 41 19.53 1.85 -13.09
C LYS A 41 19.84 3.06 -12.22
N LEU A 42 18.80 3.71 -11.68
CA LEU A 42 18.94 4.88 -10.81
C LEU A 42 19.29 4.54 -9.35
N LYS A 43 19.05 3.30 -8.92
CA LYS A 43 19.32 2.89 -7.52
C LYS A 43 20.72 3.24 -7.00
N PRO A 44 21.83 3.09 -7.76
CA PRO A 44 23.13 3.49 -7.28
C PRO A 44 23.24 5.00 -6.98
N GLU A 45 22.54 5.82 -7.74
CA GLU A 45 22.45 7.27 -7.51
C GLU A 45 21.59 7.63 -6.31
N LEU A 46 20.58 6.79 -6.00
CA LEU A 46 19.65 6.99 -4.91
C LEU A 46 20.21 6.56 -3.55
N LEU A 47 21.10 5.57 -3.51
CA LEU A 47 21.68 5.05 -2.26
C LEU A 47 22.31 6.13 -1.37
N PRO A 48 23.06 7.11 -1.86
CA PRO A 48 23.62 8.18 -1.03
C PRO A 48 22.55 8.95 -0.25
N TYR A 49 21.39 9.23 -0.84
CA TYR A 49 20.29 9.92 -0.16
C TYR A 49 19.67 9.06 0.96
N VAL A 50 19.58 7.74 0.73
CA VAL A 50 19.12 6.80 1.77
C VAL A 50 20.08 6.80 2.95
N LEU A 51 21.39 6.71 2.69
CA LEU A 51 22.42 6.70 3.73
C LEU A 51 22.48 8.04 4.49
N GLU A 52 22.32 9.14 3.80
CA GLU A 52 22.28 10.48 4.42
C GLU A 52 21.07 10.61 5.37
N SER A 53 19.88 10.18 4.94
CA SER A 53 18.69 10.19 5.76
C SER A 53 18.82 9.27 6.98
N PHE A 54 19.38 8.08 6.79
CA PHE A 54 19.69 7.14 7.87
C PHE A 54 20.60 7.77 8.92
N GLU A 55 21.70 8.43 8.50
CA GLU A 55 22.64 9.08 9.42
C GLU A 55 22.03 10.28 10.15
N ARG A 56 21.06 10.99 9.55
CA ARG A 56 20.33 12.07 10.25
C ARG A 56 19.46 11.50 11.36
N ILE A 57 18.60 10.51 11.05
CA ILE A 57 17.70 9.92 12.06
C ILE A 57 18.50 9.20 13.16
N ARG A 58 19.57 8.50 12.80
CA ARG A 58 20.41 7.76 13.75
C ARG A 58 21.00 8.65 14.86
N LYS A 59 21.22 9.92 14.57
CA LYS A 59 21.75 10.89 15.57
C LYS A 59 20.70 11.35 16.56
N GLU A 60 19.42 11.17 16.26
CA GLU A 60 18.28 11.66 17.04
C GLU A 60 17.56 10.55 17.82
N ALA A 61 17.92 9.28 17.61
CA ALA A 61 17.24 8.14 18.18
C ALA A 61 18.18 7.17 18.89
N ASP A 62 17.78 6.66 20.05
CA ASP A 62 18.47 5.61 20.78
C ASP A 62 18.36 4.24 20.07
N LEU A 63 17.25 4.02 19.40
CA LEU A 63 16.96 2.84 18.59
C LEU A 63 16.29 3.25 17.30
N LEU A 64 16.85 2.83 16.17
CA LEU A 64 16.26 3.00 14.84
C LEU A 64 15.84 1.66 14.27
N LEU A 65 14.54 1.52 13.99
CA LEU A 65 13.99 0.36 13.29
C LEU A 65 13.84 0.72 11.80
N VAL A 66 14.44 -0.11 10.95
CA VAL A 66 14.39 0.07 9.50
C VAL A 66 13.64 -1.10 8.89
N GLU A 67 12.59 -0.80 8.15
CA GLU A 67 11.81 -1.80 7.41
C GLU A 67 12.33 -1.90 5.98
N GLY A 68 12.58 -3.13 5.53
CA GLY A 68 12.93 -3.41 4.14
C GLY A 68 11.71 -3.44 3.23
N ALA A 69 11.93 -3.42 1.92
CA ALA A 69 10.89 -3.50 0.91
C ALA A 69 10.96 -4.82 0.13
N GLY A 70 9.87 -5.60 0.14
CA GLY A 70 9.82 -6.90 -0.51
C GLY A 70 10.63 -7.98 0.21
N SER A 71 11.05 -9.02 -0.52
CA SER A 71 11.77 -10.18 0.03
C SER A 71 13.27 -10.05 -0.17
N THR A 72 14.06 -10.35 0.88
CA THR A 72 15.52 -10.48 0.77
C THR A 72 15.96 -11.66 -0.10
N ALA A 73 15.08 -12.64 -0.32
CA ALA A 73 15.35 -13.84 -1.13
C ALA A 73 15.20 -13.61 -2.64
N GLU A 74 14.72 -12.45 -3.07
CA GLU A 74 14.61 -12.10 -4.49
C GLU A 74 15.96 -11.68 -5.08
N ILE A 75 16.90 -12.62 -5.14
CA ILE A 75 18.28 -12.38 -5.57
C ILE A 75 18.41 -11.88 -7.02
N ASN A 76 17.41 -12.11 -7.86
CA ASN A 76 17.32 -11.54 -9.21
C ASN A 76 17.15 -10.01 -9.22
N LEU A 77 16.66 -9.42 -8.11
CA LEU A 77 16.51 -7.98 -7.93
C LEU A 77 17.59 -7.39 -7.00
N ARG A 78 18.56 -8.23 -6.58
CA ARG A 78 19.58 -7.87 -5.60
C ARG A 78 20.58 -6.83 -6.10
N THR A 79 20.85 -6.80 -7.41
CA THR A 79 21.78 -5.82 -7.97
C THR A 79 21.30 -4.40 -7.69
N ASN A 80 22.19 -3.59 -7.05
CA ASN A 80 21.90 -2.21 -6.64
C ASN A 80 20.73 -2.11 -5.62
N ASP A 81 20.56 -3.10 -4.76
CA ASP A 81 19.55 -3.05 -3.72
C ASP A 81 19.85 -1.91 -2.72
N ILE A 82 18.87 -1.05 -2.48
CA ILE A 82 18.94 0.09 -1.56
C ILE A 82 17.94 -0.01 -0.39
N ALA A 83 17.19 -1.12 -0.30
CA ALA A 83 16.07 -1.25 0.63
C ALA A 83 16.19 -2.44 1.58
N ASN A 84 16.94 -3.50 1.23
CA ASN A 84 17.06 -4.72 2.02
C ASN A 84 18.54 -4.98 2.40
N MET A 85 19.09 -6.14 1.98
CA MET A 85 20.45 -6.53 2.33
C MET A 85 21.51 -5.59 1.76
N GLY A 86 21.25 -4.88 0.65
CA GLY A 86 22.15 -3.88 0.10
C GLY A 86 22.32 -2.69 1.03
N PHE A 87 21.22 -2.18 1.56
CA PHE A 87 21.25 -1.15 2.59
C PHE A 87 21.89 -1.69 3.88
N ALA A 88 21.47 -2.86 4.37
CA ALA A 88 21.98 -3.43 5.60
C ALA A 88 23.50 -3.63 5.57
N THR A 89 24.04 -4.08 4.42
CA THR A 89 25.48 -4.22 4.19
C THR A 89 26.19 -2.87 4.19
N ALA A 90 25.61 -1.85 3.51
CA ALA A 90 26.21 -0.53 3.41
C ALA A 90 26.37 0.16 4.78
N VAL A 91 25.45 -0.06 5.71
CA VAL A 91 25.50 0.52 7.07
C VAL A 91 25.96 -0.47 8.14
N ASN A 92 26.26 -1.72 7.77
CA ASN A 92 26.66 -2.81 8.67
C ASN A 92 25.68 -2.99 9.84
N THR A 93 24.37 -3.02 9.57
CA THR A 93 23.34 -3.15 10.60
C THR A 93 22.87 -4.59 10.77
N PRO A 94 22.54 -5.04 11.99
CA PRO A 94 21.95 -6.35 12.20
C PRO A 94 20.54 -6.43 11.56
N VAL A 95 20.22 -7.62 11.04
CA VAL A 95 18.93 -7.91 10.38
C VAL A 95 18.17 -8.97 11.14
N ILE A 96 16.86 -8.78 11.27
CA ILE A 96 15.91 -9.77 11.76
C ILE A 96 14.95 -10.08 10.61
N LEU A 97 14.83 -11.36 10.25
CA LEU A 97 13.87 -11.77 9.23
C LEU A 97 12.48 -11.98 9.84
N ILE A 98 11.47 -11.50 9.12
CA ILE A 98 10.07 -11.72 9.50
C ILE A 98 9.45 -12.74 8.55
N GLY A 99 9.12 -13.92 9.09
CA GLY A 99 8.45 -14.99 8.34
C GLY A 99 6.93 -14.91 8.48
N ASP A 100 6.21 -14.69 7.38
CA ASP A 100 4.74 -14.70 7.36
C ASP A 100 4.23 -16.14 7.25
N ILE A 101 3.64 -16.67 8.33
CA ILE A 101 3.12 -18.05 8.35
C ILE A 101 1.72 -18.18 7.74
N ASP A 102 0.97 -17.09 7.63
CA ASP A 102 -0.42 -17.10 7.12
C ASP A 102 -0.51 -17.56 5.65
N ARG A 103 0.58 -17.36 4.89
CA ARG A 103 0.69 -17.82 3.50
C ARG A 103 1.12 -19.28 3.36
N GLY A 104 1.53 -19.94 4.45
CA GLY A 104 2.12 -21.27 4.43
C GLY A 104 3.58 -21.29 3.97
N GLY A 105 4.28 -22.41 4.20
CA GLY A 105 5.65 -22.63 3.73
C GLY A 105 6.73 -21.81 4.43
N VAL A 106 6.48 -21.21 5.59
CA VAL A 106 7.41 -20.30 6.28
C VAL A 106 8.77 -20.95 6.59
N ILE A 107 8.80 -22.26 6.93
CA ILE A 107 10.05 -23.00 7.17
C ILE A 107 10.90 -23.04 5.91
N ALA A 108 10.29 -23.43 4.79
CA ALA A 108 10.98 -23.47 3.49
C ALA A 108 11.44 -22.08 3.04
N ASN A 109 10.66 -21.05 3.30
CA ASN A 109 10.98 -19.66 2.98
C ASN A 109 12.25 -19.18 3.71
N LEU A 110 12.31 -19.36 5.04
CA LEU A 110 13.47 -18.92 5.84
C LEU A 110 14.74 -19.77 5.53
N VAL A 111 14.58 -21.08 5.38
CA VAL A 111 15.70 -21.97 4.97
C VAL A 111 16.16 -21.64 3.54
N GLY A 112 15.22 -21.41 2.62
CA GLY A 112 15.53 -21.00 1.24
C GLY A 112 16.24 -19.66 1.20
N THR A 113 15.82 -18.68 2.00
CA THR A 113 16.50 -17.39 2.13
C THR A 113 17.97 -17.59 2.53
N LYS A 114 18.24 -18.45 3.53
CA LYS A 114 19.63 -18.79 3.93
C LYS A 114 20.43 -19.39 2.79
N ALA A 115 19.81 -20.22 1.98
CA ALA A 115 20.50 -20.95 0.91
C ALA A 115 20.83 -20.05 -0.30
N VAL A 116 20.03 -19.00 -0.57
CA VAL A 116 20.22 -18.14 -1.76
C VAL A 116 21.03 -16.88 -1.47
N LEU A 117 21.11 -16.43 -0.23
CA LEU A 117 21.87 -15.23 0.12
C LEU A 117 23.39 -15.50 0.17
N PRO A 118 24.22 -14.53 -0.22
CA PRO A 118 25.67 -14.57 0.00
C PRO A 118 26.04 -14.72 1.48
N VAL A 119 27.21 -15.31 1.74
CA VAL A 119 27.65 -15.62 3.12
C VAL A 119 27.82 -14.37 3.98
N ASP A 120 28.37 -13.32 3.42
CA ASP A 120 28.56 -12.01 4.08
C ASP A 120 27.24 -11.37 4.48
N GLU A 121 26.22 -11.44 3.64
CA GLU A 121 24.86 -10.97 3.96
C GLU A 121 24.20 -11.82 5.05
N THR A 122 24.34 -13.14 4.97
CA THR A 122 23.76 -14.04 5.98
C THR A 122 24.36 -13.83 7.37
N GLN A 123 25.57 -13.32 7.48
CA GLN A 123 26.21 -12.97 8.76
C GLN A 123 25.57 -11.77 9.46
N LEU A 124 24.94 -10.86 8.71
CA LEU A 124 24.20 -9.74 9.26
C LEU A 124 22.86 -10.18 9.88
N ILE A 125 22.30 -11.31 9.44
CA ILE A 125 21.05 -11.83 9.95
C ILE A 125 21.27 -12.48 11.32
N LYS A 126 20.74 -11.87 12.37
CA LYS A 126 20.91 -12.31 13.77
C LYS A 126 19.81 -13.23 14.25
N GLY A 127 18.66 -13.21 13.61
CA GLY A 127 17.54 -14.03 14.00
C GLY A 127 16.34 -13.88 13.09
N PHE A 128 15.27 -14.57 13.46
CA PHE A 128 13.99 -14.49 12.76
C PHE A 128 12.81 -14.44 13.74
N VAL A 129 11.71 -13.89 13.28
CA VAL A 129 10.41 -13.88 13.96
C VAL A 129 9.39 -14.53 13.03
N ILE A 130 8.52 -15.37 13.57
CA ILE A 130 7.35 -15.88 12.86
C ILE A 130 6.17 -14.98 13.16
N ASN A 131 5.55 -14.43 12.13
CA ASN A 131 4.45 -13.47 12.25
C ASN A 131 3.13 -14.06 11.77
N LYS A 132 2.01 -13.51 12.29
CA LYS A 132 0.63 -13.85 11.93
C LYS A 132 0.23 -15.29 12.28
N PHE A 133 0.75 -15.84 13.35
CA PHE A 133 0.41 -17.21 13.77
C PHE A 133 -1.05 -17.30 14.25
N ARG A 134 -1.80 -18.27 13.72
CA ARG A 134 -3.18 -18.54 14.14
C ARG A 134 -3.27 -19.80 14.96
N GLY A 135 -3.95 -19.75 16.09
CA GLY A 135 -4.13 -20.87 16.99
C GLY A 135 -3.09 -20.95 18.10
N ASP A 136 -2.82 -22.16 18.59
CA ASP A 136 -1.89 -22.41 19.69
C ASP A 136 -0.43 -22.35 19.23
N VAL A 137 0.28 -21.32 19.68
CA VAL A 137 1.70 -21.06 19.35
C VAL A 137 2.60 -22.24 19.72
N SER A 138 2.25 -23.02 20.75
CA SER A 138 3.06 -24.17 21.21
C SER A 138 3.22 -25.23 20.12
N LEU A 139 2.27 -25.35 19.21
CA LEU A 139 2.31 -26.28 18.07
C LEU A 139 3.44 -25.97 17.07
N PHE A 140 4.00 -24.76 17.09
CA PHE A 140 5.07 -24.38 16.19
C PHE A 140 6.47 -24.40 16.82
N THR A 141 6.60 -24.86 18.06
CA THR A 141 7.90 -24.95 18.75
C THR A 141 8.91 -25.78 17.96
N SER A 142 8.51 -26.97 17.48
CA SER A 142 9.37 -27.83 16.65
C SER A 142 9.72 -27.18 15.31
N GLY A 143 8.83 -26.37 14.74
CA GLY A 143 9.09 -25.61 13.53
C GLY A 143 10.19 -24.55 13.73
N VAL A 144 10.16 -23.83 14.84
CA VAL A 144 11.23 -22.87 15.22
C VAL A 144 12.57 -23.60 15.34
N GLN A 145 12.61 -24.74 16.08
CA GLN A 145 13.82 -25.53 16.26
C GLN A 145 14.39 -26.04 14.92
N GLU A 146 13.53 -26.47 14.00
CA GLU A 146 13.96 -26.94 12.68
C GLU A 146 14.56 -25.80 11.84
N ILE A 147 14.00 -24.57 11.91
CA ILE A 147 14.57 -23.41 11.26
C ILE A 147 15.92 -23.05 11.86
N GLU A 148 16.04 -22.98 13.20
CA GLU A 148 17.29 -22.70 13.90
C GLU A 148 18.39 -23.69 13.51
N LYS A 149 18.06 -24.99 13.51
CA LYS A 149 18.99 -26.06 13.12
C LYS A 149 19.53 -25.89 11.70
N ARG A 150 18.67 -25.50 10.75
CA ARG A 150 19.05 -25.37 9.34
C ARG A 150 19.74 -24.05 9.02
N THR A 151 19.30 -22.98 9.65
CA THR A 151 19.78 -21.63 9.33
C THR A 151 20.91 -21.16 10.24
N GLN A 152 21.02 -21.71 11.45
CA GLN A 152 21.87 -21.21 12.53
C GLN A 152 21.50 -19.77 12.98
N TRP A 153 20.30 -19.32 12.63
CA TRP A 153 19.72 -18.07 13.11
C TRP A 153 18.89 -18.30 14.34
N GLN A 154 18.89 -17.36 15.27
CA GLN A 154 18.12 -17.46 16.50
C GLN A 154 16.62 -17.23 16.24
N GLY A 155 15.75 -18.09 16.74
CA GLY A 155 14.32 -17.86 16.80
C GLY A 155 13.99 -16.86 17.90
N LEU A 156 13.57 -15.66 17.53
CA LEU A 156 13.29 -14.57 18.48
C LEU A 156 11.86 -14.63 19.03
N GLY A 157 10.99 -15.38 18.39
CA GLY A 157 9.63 -15.61 18.86
C GLY A 157 8.61 -15.86 17.75
N VAL A 158 7.41 -16.22 18.18
CA VAL A 158 6.24 -16.40 17.32
C VAL A 158 5.18 -15.40 17.75
N ILE A 159 4.79 -14.52 16.84
CA ILE A 159 3.79 -13.47 17.09
C ILE A 159 2.42 -14.00 16.67
N PRO A 160 1.46 -14.10 17.59
CA PRO A 160 0.10 -14.47 17.27
C PRO A 160 -0.56 -13.45 16.34
N TRP A 161 -1.58 -13.91 15.63
CA TRP A 161 -2.43 -13.01 14.83
C TRP A 161 -2.98 -11.87 15.68
N PHE A 162 -2.61 -10.65 15.34
CA PHE A 162 -3.00 -9.45 16.08
C PHE A 162 -4.22 -8.80 15.42
N GLN A 163 -5.42 -9.10 15.92
CA GLN A 163 -6.68 -8.59 15.35
C GLN A 163 -6.77 -7.06 15.33
N ASN A 164 -6.18 -6.39 16.32
CA ASN A 164 -6.23 -4.93 16.38
C ASN A 164 -5.31 -4.23 15.37
N ALA A 165 -4.42 -4.97 14.66
CA ALA A 165 -3.64 -4.37 13.58
C ALA A 165 -4.51 -3.72 12.50
N ARG A 166 -5.71 -4.27 12.26
CA ARG A 166 -6.70 -3.71 11.33
C ARG A 166 -7.25 -2.33 11.71
N LYS A 167 -7.01 -1.87 12.95
CA LYS A 167 -7.39 -0.52 13.40
C LYS A 167 -6.34 0.53 13.05
N LEU A 168 -5.16 0.11 12.61
CA LEU A 168 -4.13 1.00 12.08
C LEU A 168 -4.43 1.25 10.59
N PRO A 169 -4.08 2.44 10.07
CA PRO A 169 -4.16 2.70 8.64
C PRO A 169 -3.46 1.61 7.85
N ALA A 170 -4.09 1.14 6.79
CA ALA A 170 -3.50 0.12 5.93
C ALA A 170 -2.52 0.76 4.94
N GLU A 171 -1.43 0.07 4.63
CA GLU A 171 -0.39 0.57 3.74
C GLU A 171 -0.80 0.52 2.26
N ASP A 172 -1.64 -0.45 1.89
CA ASP A 172 -2.07 -0.64 0.51
C ASP A 172 -3.56 -1.02 0.38
N ALA A 173 -4.11 -0.92 -0.85
CA ALA A 173 -5.49 -1.22 -1.17
C ALA A 173 -5.87 -2.71 -1.10
N VAL A 174 -4.91 -3.63 -0.92
CA VAL A 174 -5.15 -5.08 -0.81
C VAL A 174 -5.96 -5.43 0.45
N SER A 175 -5.90 -4.56 1.47
CA SER A 175 -6.65 -4.72 2.73
C SER A 175 -8.15 -4.40 2.64
N LEU A 176 -8.66 -3.99 1.47
CA LEU A 176 -10.06 -3.59 1.27
C LEU A 176 -11.09 -4.75 1.29
N LYS A 177 -10.67 -6.01 1.48
CA LYS A 177 -11.59 -7.16 1.61
C LYS A 177 -12.35 -7.07 2.93
N GLY A 178 -13.65 -6.75 2.84
CA GLY A 178 -14.56 -6.61 3.98
C GLY A 178 -15.08 -7.96 4.51
N GLU A 179 -15.27 -8.06 5.82
CA GLU A 179 -16.04 -9.16 6.44
C GLU A 179 -17.53 -8.79 6.49
N PRO A 180 -18.46 -9.77 6.44
CA PRO A 180 -19.89 -9.51 6.52
C PRO A 180 -20.28 -9.04 7.93
N ALA A 181 -21.04 -7.95 8.00
CA ALA A 181 -21.49 -7.36 9.25
C ALA A 181 -22.82 -7.98 9.77
N SER A 182 -22.98 -7.99 11.08
CA SER A 182 -24.15 -8.49 11.81
C SER A 182 -25.42 -7.61 11.64
N ILE A 183 -26.57 -8.26 11.78
CA ILE A 183 -27.91 -7.76 11.47
C ILE A 183 -28.39 -6.66 12.44
N ARG A 184 -28.19 -5.39 12.07
CA ARG A 184 -28.98 -4.24 12.54
C ARG A 184 -29.19 -3.30 11.35
N GLN A 185 -30.24 -2.45 11.39
CA GLN A 185 -30.41 -1.40 10.35
C GLN A 185 -29.13 -0.55 10.29
N GLN A 186 -28.31 -0.82 9.29
CA GLN A 186 -27.02 -0.17 9.08
C GLN A 186 -27.15 0.72 7.86
N LEU A 187 -26.55 1.90 7.93
CA LEU A 187 -26.35 2.75 6.76
C LEU A 187 -25.49 2.01 5.74
N LYS A 188 -26.04 1.71 4.58
CA LYS A 188 -25.35 0.95 3.53
C LYS A 188 -24.61 1.89 2.60
N ILE A 189 -23.28 1.82 2.63
CA ILE A 189 -22.41 2.62 1.78
C ILE A 189 -21.73 1.72 0.75
N SER A 190 -21.91 2.04 -0.53
CA SER A 190 -21.21 1.37 -1.63
C SER A 190 -20.10 2.25 -2.16
N VAL A 191 -18.90 1.66 -2.27
CA VAL A 191 -17.68 2.35 -2.76
C VAL A 191 -17.19 1.62 -3.99
N PRO A 192 -17.28 2.17 -5.21
CA PRO A 192 -16.69 1.58 -6.40
C PRO A 192 -15.17 1.54 -6.27
N ARG A 193 -14.58 0.37 -6.48
CA ARG A 193 -13.13 0.19 -6.42
C ARG A 193 -12.48 0.70 -7.71
N LEU A 194 -12.13 1.98 -7.70
CA LEU A 194 -11.38 2.59 -8.80
C LEU A 194 -10.01 1.89 -8.99
N SER A 195 -9.47 1.97 -10.19
CA SER A 195 -8.20 1.29 -10.53
C SER A 195 -7.01 1.88 -9.76
N ARG A 196 -7.07 3.16 -9.39
CA ARG A 196 -6.00 3.91 -8.71
C ARG A 196 -6.52 4.73 -7.53
N ILE A 197 -7.21 4.06 -6.61
CA ILE A 197 -7.68 4.71 -5.37
C ILE A 197 -6.50 5.41 -4.67
N ALA A 198 -6.70 6.69 -4.32
CA ALA A 198 -5.83 7.42 -3.43
C ALA A 198 -6.41 7.39 -2.00
N ASN A 199 -5.54 7.32 -0.99
CA ASN A 199 -5.93 7.43 0.43
C ASN A 199 -7.12 6.51 0.77
N PHE A 200 -7.00 5.23 0.47
CA PHE A 200 -8.06 4.23 0.76
C PHE A 200 -8.35 4.11 2.27
N ASP A 201 -7.45 4.55 3.13
CA ASP A 201 -7.60 4.70 4.57
C ASP A 201 -8.65 5.77 4.96
N ASP A 202 -9.03 6.68 4.06
CA ASP A 202 -10.18 7.58 4.25
C ASP A 202 -11.49 6.81 4.52
N LEU A 203 -11.56 5.54 4.11
CA LEU A 203 -12.71 4.67 4.33
C LEU A 203 -12.73 3.98 5.71
N ASP A 204 -11.60 3.94 6.40
CA ASP A 204 -11.46 3.19 7.65
C ASP A 204 -12.34 3.71 8.80
N PRO A 205 -12.54 5.02 8.99
CA PRO A 205 -13.50 5.52 9.97
C PRO A 205 -14.92 4.99 9.74
N LEU A 206 -15.35 4.92 8.47
CA LEU A 206 -16.67 4.41 8.10
C LEU A 206 -16.76 2.89 8.28
N LYS A 207 -15.71 2.14 7.95
CA LYS A 207 -15.67 0.68 8.18
C LYS A 207 -15.72 0.30 9.65
N ASN A 208 -15.16 1.14 10.51
CA ASN A 208 -15.08 0.89 11.95
C ASN A 208 -16.31 1.41 12.71
N GLU A 209 -17.23 2.13 12.06
CA GLU A 209 -18.45 2.66 12.69
C GLU A 209 -19.51 1.55 12.80
N PRO A 210 -19.97 1.20 14.02
CA PRO A 210 -20.90 0.07 14.22
C PRO A 210 -22.25 0.18 13.49
N GLY A 211 -22.68 1.40 13.13
CA GLY A 211 -23.92 1.68 12.41
C GLY A 211 -23.76 1.69 10.89
N VAL A 212 -22.59 1.41 10.35
CA VAL A 212 -22.26 1.50 8.92
C VAL A 212 -21.94 0.12 8.36
N ASN A 213 -22.51 -0.18 7.20
CA ASN A 213 -22.15 -1.32 6.37
C ASN A 213 -21.52 -0.81 5.07
N LEU A 214 -20.19 -0.69 5.07
CA LEU A 214 -19.42 -0.24 3.91
C LEU A 214 -19.04 -1.45 3.04
N ARG A 215 -19.48 -1.44 1.78
CA ARG A 215 -19.13 -2.44 0.78
C ARG A 215 -18.27 -1.83 -0.32
N ILE A 216 -17.13 -2.44 -0.59
CA ILE A 216 -16.35 -2.19 -1.80
C ILE A 216 -17.00 -2.97 -2.94
N VAL A 217 -17.28 -2.28 -4.04
CA VAL A 217 -17.84 -2.88 -5.27
C VAL A 217 -16.67 -3.19 -6.20
N GLU A 218 -16.47 -4.46 -6.48
CA GLU A 218 -15.36 -4.91 -7.33
C GLU A 218 -15.64 -4.65 -8.82
N PRO A 219 -14.60 -4.46 -9.65
CA PRO A 219 -14.77 -4.36 -11.11
C PRO A 219 -15.58 -5.53 -11.69
N GLY A 220 -16.51 -5.21 -12.56
CA GLY A 220 -17.46 -6.19 -13.13
C GLY A 220 -18.71 -6.44 -12.28
N GLU A 221 -18.78 -5.88 -11.05
CA GLU A 221 -19.99 -5.92 -10.23
C GLU A 221 -20.80 -4.61 -10.36
N PRO A 222 -22.13 -4.66 -10.41
CA PRO A 222 -22.95 -3.46 -10.37
C PRO A 222 -22.97 -2.87 -8.94
N ILE A 223 -23.18 -1.57 -8.83
CA ILE A 223 -23.41 -0.92 -7.54
C ILE A 223 -24.76 -1.36 -6.97
N ASN A 224 -24.79 -1.73 -5.69
CA ASN A 224 -26.00 -2.22 -5.04
C ASN A 224 -27.10 -1.16 -5.07
N ARG A 225 -28.29 -1.56 -5.56
CA ARG A 225 -29.48 -0.70 -5.61
C ARG A 225 -30.02 -0.31 -4.23
N ASP A 226 -29.73 -1.10 -3.20
CA ASP A 226 -30.16 -0.87 -1.83
C ASP A 226 -29.16 -0.04 -1.01
N ALA A 227 -28.06 0.42 -1.61
CA ALA A 227 -27.17 1.39 -0.98
C ALA A 227 -27.94 2.68 -0.63
N ASP A 228 -27.64 3.24 0.54
CA ASP A 228 -28.15 4.54 0.99
C ASP A 228 -27.24 5.68 0.48
N LEU A 229 -25.96 5.40 0.35
CA LEU A 229 -24.93 6.31 -0.13
C LEU A 229 -24.00 5.59 -1.10
N ILE A 230 -23.67 6.24 -2.22
CA ILE A 230 -22.52 5.88 -3.06
C ILE A 230 -21.38 6.86 -2.72
N LEU A 231 -20.23 6.34 -2.34
CA LEU A 231 -19.05 7.13 -2.06
C LEU A 231 -17.99 6.86 -3.13
N ILE A 232 -17.65 7.88 -3.93
CA ILE A 232 -16.58 7.83 -4.94
C ILE A 232 -15.29 8.28 -4.25
N PRO A 233 -14.29 7.40 -4.10
CA PRO A 233 -13.07 7.70 -3.35
C PRO A 233 -12.13 8.63 -4.13
N GLY A 234 -11.05 9.04 -3.48
CA GLY A 234 -9.94 9.76 -4.12
C GLY A 234 -9.25 8.90 -5.18
N SER A 235 -8.62 9.55 -6.14
CA SER A 235 -7.91 8.92 -7.24
C SER A 235 -6.53 9.55 -7.43
N LYS A 236 -5.55 8.73 -7.84
CA LYS A 236 -4.21 9.17 -8.28
C LYS A 236 -4.17 9.48 -9.78
N SER A 237 -5.26 9.23 -10.51
CA SER A 237 -5.42 9.50 -11.94
C SER A 237 -6.89 9.75 -12.23
N THR A 238 -7.34 10.98 -11.96
CA THR A 238 -8.76 11.35 -11.97
C THR A 238 -9.42 11.07 -13.32
N ILE A 239 -8.79 11.45 -14.44
CA ILE A 239 -9.32 11.19 -15.79
C ILE A 239 -9.32 9.70 -16.11
N GLY A 240 -8.24 8.98 -15.75
CA GLY A 240 -8.13 7.54 -15.98
C GLY A 240 -9.17 6.74 -15.20
N ASP A 241 -9.36 7.05 -13.93
CA ASP A 241 -10.34 6.38 -13.08
C ASP A 241 -11.79 6.79 -13.43
N LEU A 242 -12.02 7.99 -13.93
CA LEU A 242 -13.33 8.39 -14.47
C LEU A 242 -13.68 7.56 -15.72
N SER A 243 -12.74 7.34 -16.62
CA SER A 243 -12.92 6.46 -17.77
C SER A 243 -13.19 5.03 -17.34
N PHE A 244 -12.41 4.52 -16.36
CA PHE A 244 -12.61 3.20 -15.78
C PHE A 244 -14.00 3.03 -15.14
N LEU A 245 -14.47 4.04 -14.39
CA LEU A 245 -15.79 4.06 -13.78
C LEU A 245 -16.89 3.92 -14.84
N VAL A 246 -16.77 4.62 -15.96
CA VAL A 246 -17.71 4.54 -17.09
C VAL A 246 -17.62 3.15 -17.78
N GLU A 247 -16.42 2.62 -17.98
CA GLU A 247 -16.23 1.28 -18.56
C GLU A 247 -16.88 0.17 -17.71
N GLN A 248 -16.91 0.33 -16.38
CA GLN A 248 -17.61 -0.59 -15.48
C GLN A 248 -19.14 -0.40 -15.49
N GLY A 249 -19.67 0.65 -16.14
CA GLY A 249 -21.09 0.97 -16.13
C GLY A 249 -21.59 1.59 -14.82
N TRP A 250 -20.68 1.96 -13.93
CA TRP A 250 -21.03 2.55 -12.63
C TRP A 250 -21.61 3.96 -12.74
N ASP A 251 -21.32 4.68 -13.81
CA ASP A 251 -21.98 5.96 -14.14
C ASP A 251 -23.49 5.79 -14.30
N VAL A 252 -23.93 4.72 -14.95
CA VAL A 252 -25.36 4.37 -15.09
C VAL A 252 -25.99 4.06 -13.75
N ASP A 253 -25.30 3.28 -12.91
CA ASP A 253 -25.76 2.94 -11.56
C ASP A 253 -25.86 4.19 -10.68
N ILE A 254 -24.86 5.08 -10.71
CA ILE A 254 -24.86 6.35 -9.99
C ILE A 254 -26.03 7.23 -10.44
N GLN A 255 -26.28 7.35 -11.73
CA GLN A 255 -27.42 8.11 -12.25
C GLN A 255 -28.76 7.50 -11.81
N ALA A 256 -28.87 6.16 -11.78
CA ALA A 256 -30.03 5.46 -11.27
C ALA A 256 -30.26 5.71 -9.77
N HIS A 257 -29.18 5.75 -8.99
CA HIS A 257 -29.20 6.03 -7.55
C HIS A 257 -29.71 7.45 -7.26
N ILE A 258 -29.23 8.45 -8.00
CA ILE A 258 -29.69 9.85 -7.87
C ILE A 258 -31.16 10.01 -8.27
N ARG A 259 -31.62 9.32 -9.34
CA ARG A 259 -33.06 9.32 -9.69
C ARG A 259 -33.95 8.81 -8.56
N GLN A 260 -33.43 7.97 -7.66
CA GLN A 260 -34.10 7.54 -6.44
C GLN A 260 -33.97 8.53 -5.27
N ARG A 261 -33.41 9.74 -5.51
CA ARG A 261 -33.14 10.77 -4.50
C ARG A 261 -32.20 10.32 -3.37
N LYS A 262 -31.31 9.39 -3.66
CA LYS A 262 -30.29 8.91 -2.75
C LYS A 262 -28.99 9.72 -2.92
N LEU A 263 -28.10 9.62 -1.93
CA LEU A 263 -26.93 10.47 -1.84
C LEU A 263 -25.73 9.89 -2.58
N VAL A 264 -24.95 10.78 -3.20
CA VAL A 264 -23.63 10.48 -3.76
C VAL A 264 -22.64 11.45 -3.17
N LEU A 265 -21.51 10.93 -2.67
CA LEU A 265 -20.42 11.71 -2.10
C LEU A 265 -19.14 11.42 -2.88
N GLY A 266 -18.42 12.45 -3.27
CA GLY A 266 -17.09 12.32 -3.85
C GLY A 266 -16.02 12.92 -2.94
N ILE A 267 -14.89 12.23 -2.79
CA ILE A 267 -13.75 12.68 -2.03
C ILE A 267 -12.60 12.98 -3.00
N CYS A 268 -11.95 14.15 -2.89
CA CYS A 268 -10.80 14.55 -3.70
C CYS A 268 -11.05 14.33 -5.20
N GLY A 269 -10.35 13.38 -5.86
CA GLY A 269 -10.59 12.99 -7.25
C GLY A 269 -12.05 12.57 -7.53
N GLY A 270 -12.67 11.86 -6.58
CA GLY A 270 -14.10 11.51 -6.67
C GLY A 270 -15.01 12.73 -6.71
N TYR A 271 -14.72 13.79 -5.94
CA TYR A 271 -15.44 15.06 -6.02
C TYR A 271 -15.27 15.72 -7.42
N GLN A 272 -14.06 15.69 -7.94
CA GLN A 272 -13.77 16.23 -9.29
C GLN A 272 -14.55 15.48 -10.38
N MET A 273 -14.68 14.17 -10.26
CA MET A 273 -15.46 13.31 -11.17
C MET A 273 -16.95 13.64 -11.16
N LEU A 274 -17.50 14.14 -10.05
CA LEU A 274 -18.90 14.56 -9.96
C LEU A 274 -19.19 15.82 -10.78
N GLY A 275 -18.17 16.60 -11.14
CA GLY A 275 -18.29 17.83 -11.92
C GLY A 275 -18.71 17.62 -13.38
N LYS A 276 -18.75 18.70 -14.15
CA LYS A 276 -19.05 18.69 -15.59
C LYS A 276 -17.85 18.32 -16.45
N LEU A 277 -16.65 18.74 -16.03
CA LEU A 277 -15.44 18.58 -16.83
C LEU A 277 -14.22 18.45 -15.93
N VAL A 278 -13.33 17.51 -16.27
CA VAL A 278 -12.00 17.38 -15.66
C VAL A 278 -10.97 17.57 -16.77
N SER A 279 -10.04 18.49 -16.59
CA SER A 279 -9.00 18.82 -17.56
C SER A 279 -7.61 18.71 -16.92
N ASP A 280 -6.72 17.97 -17.56
CA ASP A 280 -5.29 17.88 -17.24
C ASP A 280 -4.45 18.29 -18.46
N PRO A 281 -4.33 19.58 -18.74
CA PRO A 281 -3.63 20.05 -19.94
C PRO A 281 -2.11 19.82 -19.88
N LEU A 282 -1.56 19.63 -18.69
CA LEU A 282 -0.12 19.45 -18.46
C LEU A 282 0.27 17.98 -18.25
N GLY A 283 -0.69 17.05 -18.15
CA GLY A 283 -0.42 15.65 -17.87
C GLY A 283 0.13 15.41 -16.46
N ILE A 284 -0.43 16.11 -15.47
CA ILE A 284 0.02 16.03 -14.06
C ILE A 284 -0.24 14.65 -13.47
N GLU A 285 -1.40 14.06 -13.81
CA GLU A 285 -1.81 12.73 -13.34
C GLU A 285 -1.70 11.64 -14.42
N GLY A 286 -0.97 11.89 -15.49
CA GLY A 286 -0.79 10.93 -16.60
C GLY A 286 -0.73 11.61 -17.97
N ASN A 287 -1.46 11.09 -18.95
CA ASN A 287 -1.53 11.73 -20.27
C ASN A 287 -2.36 13.01 -20.20
N SER A 288 -1.88 14.08 -20.87
CA SER A 288 -2.64 15.31 -21.01
C SER A 288 -3.98 15.04 -21.68
N GLY A 289 -5.05 15.65 -21.15
CA GLY A 289 -6.39 15.41 -21.71
C GLY A 289 -7.48 16.17 -20.99
N THR A 290 -8.70 15.95 -21.47
CA THR A 290 -9.93 16.48 -20.88
C THR A 290 -11.02 15.44 -21.01
N ALA A 291 -11.77 15.19 -19.94
CA ALA A 291 -12.86 14.23 -19.92
C ALA A 291 -14.13 14.87 -19.36
N PRO A 292 -15.33 14.54 -19.92
CA PRO A 292 -16.59 14.91 -19.31
C PRO A 292 -16.73 14.19 -17.97
N GLY A 293 -17.10 14.92 -16.92
CA GLY A 293 -17.43 14.34 -15.63
C GLY A 293 -18.85 13.75 -15.59
N LEU A 294 -19.29 13.32 -14.42
CA LEU A 294 -20.63 12.73 -14.21
C LEU A 294 -21.78 13.77 -14.30
N GLY A 295 -21.45 15.07 -14.32
CA GLY A 295 -22.41 16.15 -14.49
C GLY A 295 -23.37 16.35 -13.31
N LEU A 296 -23.02 15.88 -12.13
CA LEU A 296 -23.84 15.95 -10.93
C LEU A 296 -23.64 17.25 -10.15
N LEU A 297 -22.51 17.90 -10.35
CA LEU A 297 -22.17 19.20 -9.76
C LEU A 297 -21.85 20.20 -10.86
N ASP A 298 -22.25 21.46 -10.64
CA ASP A 298 -21.93 22.57 -11.57
C ASP A 298 -20.52 23.11 -11.32
N VAL A 299 -19.53 22.21 -11.47
CA VAL A 299 -18.11 22.53 -11.30
C VAL A 299 -17.29 22.01 -12.47
N THR A 300 -16.20 22.70 -12.76
CA THR A 300 -15.17 22.26 -13.72
C THR A 300 -13.83 22.23 -13.01
N THR A 301 -13.10 21.16 -13.16
CA THR A 301 -11.76 20.99 -12.59
C THR A 301 -10.70 21.15 -13.65
N LYS A 302 -9.67 21.94 -13.36
CA LYS A 302 -8.44 22.01 -14.14
C LYS A 302 -7.25 21.73 -13.23
N LEU A 303 -6.49 20.67 -13.56
CA LEU A 303 -5.27 20.34 -12.85
C LEU A 303 -4.17 21.33 -13.24
N THR A 304 -3.53 21.91 -12.24
CA THR A 304 -2.44 22.89 -12.40
C THR A 304 -1.30 22.49 -11.47
N SER A 305 -0.05 22.75 -11.88
CA SER A 305 1.16 22.51 -11.06
C SER A 305 1.20 23.41 -9.84
#